data_111de867e5f5b0f300cff171cf1510db
#
_entry.id   111de867e5f5b0f300cff171cf1510db
#
_cell.length_a   1.000
_cell.length_b   1.000
_cell.length_c   1.000
_cell.angle_alpha   90.00
_cell.angle_beta   90.00
_cell.angle_gamma   90.00
#
_symmetry.space_group_name_H-M   'P 1'
#
loop_
_entity.id
_entity.type
_entity.pdbx_description
1 polymer ?
#
loop_
_entity_poly.entity_id
_entity_poly.type
_entity_poly.pdbx_seq_one_letter_code
_entity_poly.pdbx_strand_id
1 'polypeptide(L)'
;MYKRQSKGRPILADIDKINYLLYKKLFKGKILNMVNPTTKMKAMKNETEVLNEAKAHIKDGIAYVKFLYWFNQNISKGITELDIANKLLEERSKMEGFIEESFEAIVAYGSHGAIVHYSPDEASNIELQDKSFVLIDTGAHYLEGTTDITRTLACGELTKEEKDNYTLVLKGNLALGDAKFLYGLTGANLDILARSALWRKGLDYNHGTGHGVGYLMNVHEGPNNIRWRLGKGKNLSAVIEPGMITSNEPGVYITGKYGIRLENMIVCKEREKNDFGRFMEFETLTIVPFDINAINIDMLDEHEKMLLNDYHKNVNKIISPFLDSKEKEFLDRITRAVSYTHLTLPTNSLV
;
A
#
# COMPACT_ATOMS: atom_id res chain seq x y z
N MET A 1 23.60 12.45 30.57
CA MET A 1 23.30 11.01 30.69
C MET A 1 24.32 10.13 29.97
N TYR A 2 24.66 10.41 28.71
CA TYR A 2 25.57 9.58 27.89
C TYR A 2 27.04 9.46 28.39
N LYS A 3 27.56 10.44 29.08
CA LYS A 3 28.94 10.40 29.64
C LYS A 3 29.19 9.35 30.75
N ARG A 4 28.12 8.81 31.39
CA ARG A 4 28.26 7.80 32.45
C ARG A 4 28.33 6.36 31.94
N GLN A 5 27.81 6.09 30.71
CA GLN A 5 27.72 4.72 30.21
C GLN A 5 29.00 4.21 29.53
N SER A 6 29.83 5.12 28.98
CA SER A 6 30.95 4.71 28.13
C SER A 6 32.30 4.52 28.83
N LYS A 7 32.47 4.78 30.11
CA LYS A 7 33.72 4.60 30.90
C LYS A 7 34.80 3.75 30.19
N GLY A 8 35.37 4.22 29.08
CA GLY A 8 36.38 3.54 28.29
C GLY A 8 35.88 2.35 27.42
N ARG A 9 34.58 2.04 27.39
CA ARG A 9 34.02 0.99 26.53
C ARG A 9 33.70 1.54 25.13
N PRO A 10 33.82 0.69 24.09
CA PRO A 10 33.39 1.06 22.76
C PRO A 10 31.88 1.41 22.75
N ILE A 11 31.52 2.42 21.97
CA ILE A 11 30.13 2.83 21.74
C ILE A 11 29.72 2.40 20.35
N LEU A 12 28.66 1.58 20.25
CA LEU A 12 28.06 1.27 18.96
C LEU A 12 27.24 2.47 18.49
N ALA A 13 27.51 2.94 17.29
CA ALA A 13 26.76 4.01 16.66
C ALA A 13 26.74 3.80 15.14
N ASP A 14 25.58 4.02 14.54
CA ASP A 14 25.42 4.13 13.08
C ASP A 14 25.77 5.57 12.68
N ILE A 15 27.01 5.76 12.19
CA ILE A 15 27.54 7.10 11.87
C ILE A 15 26.84 7.74 10.66
N ASP A 16 26.16 6.95 9.83
CA ASP A 16 25.42 7.43 8.67
C ASP A 16 24.05 8.02 9.07
N LYS A 17 23.57 7.69 10.28
CA LYS A 17 22.26 8.11 10.79
C LYS A 17 22.31 8.95 12.07
N ILE A 18 23.40 8.86 12.83
CA ILE A 18 23.51 9.59 14.07
C ILE A 18 23.55 11.11 13.85
N ASN A 19 22.87 11.86 14.71
CA ASN A 19 22.95 13.32 14.71
C ASN A 19 24.40 13.80 14.89
N TYR A 20 24.85 14.75 14.07
CA TYR A 20 26.22 15.24 14.05
C TYR A 20 26.72 15.80 15.40
N LEU A 21 25.87 16.46 16.16
CA LEU A 21 26.22 16.93 17.50
C LEU A 21 26.50 15.78 18.46
N LEU A 22 25.73 14.71 18.38
CA LEU A 22 25.98 13.50 19.17
C LEU A 22 27.26 12.82 18.70
N TYR A 23 27.48 12.70 17.40
CA TYR A 23 28.71 12.17 16.83
C TYR A 23 29.94 12.92 17.35
N LYS A 24 29.96 14.25 17.26
CA LYS A 24 31.05 15.08 17.81
C LYS A 24 31.30 14.86 19.29
N LYS A 25 30.25 14.68 20.10
CA LYS A 25 30.37 14.42 21.54
C LYS A 25 30.91 13.02 21.85
N LEU A 26 30.63 12.03 21.00
CA LEU A 26 31.05 10.65 21.13
C LEU A 26 32.45 10.40 20.55
N PHE A 27 32.92 11.25 19.65
CA PHE A 27 34.18 11.09 18.89
C PHE A 27 35.43 10.94 19.76
N LYS A 28 35.39 11.37 21.03
CA LYS A 28 36.49 11.17 22.00
C LYS A 28 36.58 9.74 22.55
N GLY A 29 35.65 8.85 22.20
CA GLY A 29 35.63 7.44 22.56
C GLY A 29 35.87 6.54 21.34
N LYS A 30 36.03 5.26 21.58
CA LYS A 30 36.10 4.25 20.51
C LYS A 30 34.68 4.00 19.97
N ILE A 31 34.39 4.45 18.75
CA ILE A 31 33.12 4.19 18.07
C ILE A 31 33.26 2.90 17.24
N LEU A 32 32.31 1.99 17.43
CA LEU A 32 32.06 0.87 16.54
C LEU A 32 30.96 1.30 15.56
N ASN A 33 31.35 1.55 14.31
CA ASN A 33 30.41 1.94 13.26
C ASN A 33 29.62 0.72 12.78
N MET A 34 28.42 0.55 13.30
CA MET A 34 27.49 -0.53 12.95
C MET A 34 26.07 0.00 12.88
N VAL A 35 25.25 -0.65 12.06
CA VAL A 35 23.80 -0.41 12.03
C VAL A 35 23.22 -0.57 13.44
N ASN A 36 22.33 0.33 13.83
CA ASN A 36 21.67 0.22 15.13
C ASN A 36 20.84 -1.09 15.19
N PRO A 37 21.15 -2.02 16.11
CA PRO A 37 20.46 -3.31 16.18
C PRO A 37 18.96 -3.16 16.48
N THR A 38 18.55 -2.10 17.19
CA THR A 38 17.13 -1.83 17.47
C THR A 38 16.32 -1.55 16.21
N THR A 39 16.95 -1.08 15.12
CA THR A 39 16.29 -0.87 13.84
C THR A 39 15.73 -2.18 13.28
N LYS A 40 16.53 -3.26 13.30
CA LYS A 40 16.06 -4.58 12.86
C LYS A 40 15.06 -5.17 13.86
N MET A 41 15.31 -5.03 15.16
CA MET A 41 14.47 -5.59 16.22
C MET A 41 13.02 -5.07 16.13
N LYS A 42 12.83 -3.76 15.94
CA LYS A 42 11.49 -3.18 15.82
C LYS A 42 10.83 -3.40 14.46
N ALA A 43 11.62 -3.63 13.40
CA ALA A 43 11.09 -3.94 12.07
C ALA A 43 10.43 -5.32 12.00
N MET A 44 10.95 -6.28 12.77
CA MET A 44 10.42 -7.64 12.90
C MET A 44 9.34 -7.65 13.99
N LYS A 45 8.08 -7.41 13.59
CA LYS A 45 6.93 -7.44 14.50
C LYS A 45 6.75 -8.86 15.04
N ASN A 46 6.49 -8.96 16.33
CA ASN A 46 6.09 -10.22 16.95
C ASN A 46 4.63 -10.56 16.62
N GLU A 47 4.18 -11.75 16.99
CA GLU A 47 2.82 -12.22 16.68
C GLU A 47 1.71 -11.28 17.21
N THR A 48 1.91 -10.71 18.40
CA THR A 48 0.93 -9.78 19.00
C THR A 48 0.87 -8.47 18.21
N GLU A 49 2.02 -7.94 17.80
CA GLU A 49 2.10 -6.72 16.97
C GLU A 49 1.47 -6.96 15.60
N VAL A 50 1.73 -8.11 14.95
CA VAL A 50 1.12 -8.46 13.65
C VAL A 50 -0.40 -8.59 13.77
N LEU A 51 -0.90 -9.25 14.83
CA LEU A 51 -2.34 -9.38 15.07
C LEU A 51 -3.00 -8.03 15.34
N ASN A 52 -2.33 -7.13 16.02
CA ASN A 52 -2.86 -5.79 16.27
C ASN A 52 -2.82 -4.96 14.98
N GLU A 53 -1.75 -4.99 14.18
CA GLU A 53 -1.73 -4.34 12.86
C GLU A 53 -2.88 -4.82 11.98
N ALA A 54 -3.19 -6.11 11.97
CA ALA A 54 -4.35 -6.64 11.24
C ALA A 54 -5.67 -6.01 11.75
N LYS A 55 -5.83 -5.78 13.07
CA LYS A 55 -7.00 -5.08 13.63
C LYS A 55 -7.05 -3.61 13.19
N ALA A 56 -5.90 -2.91 13.18
CA ALA A 56 -5.82 -1.54 12.69
C ALA A 56 -6.30 -1.46 11.23
N HIS A 57 -5.85 -2.39 10.38
CA HIS A 57 -6.26 -2.46 8.97
C HIS A 57 -7.75 -2.83 8.78
N ILE A 58 -8.34 -3.61 9.68
CA ILE A 58 -9.80 -3.86 9.67
C ILE A 58 -10.56 -2.57 10.02
N LYS A 59 -10.16 -1.83 11.05
CA LYS A 59 -10.77 -0.54 11.42
C LYS A 59 -10.68 0.47 10.27
N ASP A 60 -9.49 0.57 9.68
CA ASP A 60 -9.27 1.44 8.52
C ASP A 60 -10.10 1.00 7.31
N GLY A 61 -10.20 -0.30 7.06
CA GLY A 61 -11.05 -0.88 6.02
C GLY A 61 -12.53 -0.55 6.19
N ILE A 62 -13.04 -0.59 7.43
CA ILE A 62 -14.43 -0.19 7.73
C ILE A 62 -14.63 1.30 7.41
N ALA A 63 -13.75 2.17 7.89
CA ALA A 63 -13.81 3.60 7.62
C ALA A 63 -13.74 3.89 6.11
N TYR A 64 -12.83 3.22 5.41
CA TYR A 64 -12.63 3.40 3.98
C TYR A 64 -13.84 2.92 3.16
N VAL A 65 -14.47 1.80 3.50
CA VAL A 65 -15.68 1.32 2.80
C VAL A 65 -16.87 2.25 3.02
N LYS A 66 -17.04 2.80 4.23
CA LYS A 66 -18.06 3.84 4.50
C LYS A 66 -17.80 5.11 3.69
N PHE A 67 -16.55 5.52 3.59
CA PHE A 67 -16.11 6.59 2.70
C PHE A 67 -16.44 6.26 1.23
N LEU A 68 -16.13 5.07 0.72
CA LEU A 68 -16.44 4.66 -0.66
C LEU A 68 -17.96 4.72 -0.95
N TYR A 69 -18.77 4.32 0.03
CA TYR A 69 -20.23 4.44 -0.09
C TYR A 69 -20.66 5.90 -0.22
N TRP A 70 -20.13 6.79 0.63
CA TRP A 70 -20.38 8.23 0.53
C TRP A 70 -19.85 8.80 -0.80
N PHE A 71 -18.65 8.44 -1.23
CA PHE A 71 -18.04 8.86 -2.48
C PHE A 71 -18.94 8.53 -3.68
N ASN A 72 -19.43 7.29 -3.75
CA ASN A 72 -20.33 6.84 -4.80
C ASN A 72 -21.65 7.65 -4.87
N GLN A 73 -22.13 8.20 -3.76
CA GLN A 73 -23.35 8.99 -3.72
C GLN A 73 -23.13 10.48 -4.03
N ASN A 74 -21.90 10.95 -3.97
CA ASN A 74 -21.59 12.37 -4.03
C ASN A 74 -20.68 12.78 -5.20
N ILE A 75 -20.07 11.82 -5.90
CA ILE A 75 -19.11 12.09 -7.00
C ILE A 75 -19.68 13.03 -8.06
N SER A 76 -20.96 12.95 -8.39
CA SER A 76 -21.64 13.82 -9.37
C SER A 76 -22.20 15.12 -8.78
N LYS A 77 -21.88 15.45 -7.52
CA LYS A 77 -22.43 16.63 -6.82
C LYS A 77 -21.42 17.74 -6.62
N GLY A 78 -20.30 17.71 -7.31
CA GLY A 78 -19.29 18.76 -7.26
C GLY A 78 -18.39 18.67 -6.02
N ILE A 79 -18.08 17.44 -5.54
CA ILE A 79 -17.12 17.26 -4.45
C ILE A 79 -15.70 17.57 -4.91
N THR A 80 -14.89 18.06 -4.00
CA THR A 80 -13.51 18.46 -4.23
C THR A 80 -12.50 17.46 -3.62
N GLU A 81 -11.21 17.63 -3.92
CA GLU A 81 -10.13 16.85 -3.31
C GLU A 81 -10.12 16.98 -1.78
N LEU A 82 -10.33 18.21 -1.27
CA LEU A 82 -10.41 18.46 0.18
C LEU A 82 -11.65 17.83 0.83
N ASP A 83 -12.80 17.78 0.14
CA ASP A 83 -13.99 17.10 0.65
C ASP A 83 -13.73 15.61 0.85
N ILE A 84 -12.98 14.99 -0.06
CA ILE A 84 -12.56 13.58 0.03
C ILE A 84 -11.64 13.37 1.23
N ALA A 85 -10.58 14.18 1.36
CA ALA A 85 -9.65 14.09 2.48
C ALA A 85 -10.36 14.24 3.82
N ASN A 86 -11.20 15.28 3.97
CA ASN A 86 -11.95 15.55 5.18
C ASN A 86 -12.95 14.43 5.50
N LYS A 87 -13.63 13.88 4.47
CA LYS A 87 -14.60 12.80 4.70
C LYS A 87 -13.95 11.52 5.15
N LEU A 88 -12.79 11.18 4.60
CA LEU A 88 -12.06 10.00 5.02
C LEU A 88 -11.53 10.13 6.45
N LEU A 89 -11.00 11.31 6.81
CA LEU A 89 -10.61 11.63 8.18
C LEU A 89 -11.82 11.55 9.14
N GLU A 90 -12.99 12.06 8.74
CA GLU A 90 -14.23 11.95 9.51
C GLU A 90 -14.59 10.49 9.80
N GLU A 91 -14.56 9.60 8.78
CA GLU A 91 -14.90 8.19 9.00
C GLU A 91 -13.87 7.47 9.88
N ARG A 92 -12.59 7.76 9.72
CA ARG A 92 -11.50 7.23 10.56
C ARG A 92 -11.62 7.67 12.01
N SER A 93 -11.97 8.95 12.25
CA SER A 93 -12.10 9.50 13.60
C SER A 93 -13.23 8.85 14.42
N LYS A 94 -14.18 8.17 13.77
CA LYS A 94 -15.26 7.42 14.42
C LYS A 94 -14.81 6.03 14.90
N MET A 95 -13.65 5.56 14.44
CA MET A 95 -13.13 4.25 14.82
C MET A 95 -12.50 4.30 16.21
N GLU A 96 -12.81 3.30 17.02
CA GLU A 96 -12.22 3.18 18.36
C GLU A 96 -10.70 3.09 18.30
N GLY A 97 -10.03 3.88 19.12
CA GLY A 97 -8.56 3.90 19.18
C GLY A 97 -7.88 4.69 18.06
N PHE A 98 -8.60 5.41 17.21
CA PHE A 98 -8.02 6.36 16.27
C PHE A 98 -7.26 7.44 17.03
N ILE A 99 -6.07 7.78 16.57
CA ILE A 99 -5.18 8.80 17.16
C ILE A 99 -5.10 10.00 16.24
N GLU A 100 -4.60 9.78 15.01
CA GLU A 100 -4.36 10.80 13.99
C GLU A 100 -4.13 10.14 12.62
N GLU A 101 -4.04 10.93 11.57
CA GLU A 101 -3.53 10.44 10.29
C GLU A 101 -2.04 10.07 10.40
N SER A 102 -1.62 8.97 9.75
CA SER A 102 -0.21 8.55 9.77
C SER A 102 0.69 9.44 8.91
N PHE A 103 0.09 10.18 7.98
CA PHE A 103 0.69 11.24 7.17
C PHE A 103 -0.40 12.12 6.56
N GLU A 104 -0.02 13.27 6.03
CA GLU A 104 -0.94 14.19 5.35
C GLU A 104 -1.53 13.53 4.09
N ALA A 105 -2.86 13.48 3.99
CA ALA A 105 -3.54 12.78 2.91
C ALA A 105 -3.19 13.36 1.53
N ILE A 106 -2.88 12.48 0.59
CA ILE A 106 -2.73 12.78 -0.83
C ILE A 106 -4.07 12.46 -1.50
N VAL A 107 -4.77 13.49 -1.96
CA VAL A 107 -5.98 13.33 -2.76
C VAL A 107 -5.79 14.12 -4.04
N ALA A 108 -5.65 13.42 -5.17
CA ALA A 108 -5.15 14.00 -6.40
C ALA A 108 -6.02 13.61 -7.59
N TYR A 109 -6.86 14.54 -8.07
CA TYR A 109 -7.73 14.33 -9.20
C TYR A 109 -7.05 14.63 -10.53
N GLY A 110 -7.27 13.81 -11.53
CA GLY A 110 -6.79 14.03 -12.90
C GLY A 110 -5.28 14.26 -12.95
N SER A 111 -4.84 15.39 -13.48
CA SER A 111 -3.41 15.72 -13.64
C SER A 111 -2.66 15.91 -12.34
N HIS A 112 -3.32 16.23 -11.22
CA HIS A 112 -2.69 16.28 -9.90
C HIS A 112 -2.15 14.90 -9.49
N GLY A 113 -2.83 13.81 -9.88
CA GLY A 113 -2.39 12.45 -9.65
C GLY A 113 -1.03 12.12 -10.27
N ALA A 114 -0.57 12.87 -11.27
CA ALA A 114 0.76 12.70 -11.83
C ALA A 114 1.87 13.28 -10.95
N ILE A 115 1.54 13.99 -9.88
CA ILE A 115 2.46 14.54 -8.88
C ILE A 115 2.47 13.58 -7.68
N VAL A 116 3.50 12.75 -7.57
CA VAL A 116 3.57 11.59 -6.65
C VAL A 116 3.24 11.93 -5.17
N HIS A 117 3.64 13.11 -4.71
CA HIS A 117 3.40 13.59 -3.35
C HIS A 117 2.56 14.89 -3.34
N TYR A 118 1.50 14.91 -4.16
CA TYR A 118 0.57 16.04 -4.15
C TYR A 118 -0.31 15.98 -2.90
N SER A 119 -0.42 17.10 -2.21
CA SER A 119 -1.38 17.28 -1.11
C SER A 119 -2.27 18.47 -1.46
N PRO A 120 -3.60 18.32 -1.44
CA PRO A 120 -4.51 19.42 -1.76
C PRO A 120 -4.50 20.48 -0.66
N ASP A 121 -4.49 21.73 -1.06
CA ASP A 121 -4.67 22.90 -0.19
C ASP A 121 -5.76 23.82 -0.74
N GLU A 122 -6.10 24.88 -0.03
CA GLU A 122 -7.15 25.83 -0.46
C GLU A 122 -6.87 26.46 -1.83
N ALA A 123 -5.60 26.59 -2.22
CA ALA A 123 -5.20 27.22 -3.48
C ALA A 123 -5.20 26.25 -4.65
N SER A 124 -4.89 24.98 -4.40
CA SER A 124 -4.76 23.94 -5.43
C SER A 124 -6.01 23.04 -5.55
N ASN A 125 -6.91 23.08 -4.56
CA ASN A 125 -8.12 22.27 -4.49
C ASN A 125 -9.02 22.43 -5.72
N ILE A 126 -9.41 21.32 -6.35
CA ILE A 126 -10.29 21.31 -7.52
C ILE A 126 -11.49 20.38 -7.35
N GLU A 127 -12.56 20.71 -8.05
CA GLU A 127 -13.77 19.88 -8.12
C GLU A 127 -13.55 18.68 -9.05
N LEU A 128 -14.01 17.51 -8.62
CA LEU A 128 -14.00 16.30 -9.42
C LEU A 128 -15.06 16.38 -10.53
N GLN A 129 -14.71 15.89 -11.71
CA GLN A 129 -15.61 15.78 -12.85
C GLN A 129 -15.88 14.32 -13.17
N ASP A 130 -16.94 14.06 -13.93
CA ASP A 130 -17.37 12.71 -14.35
C ASP A 130 -16.44 12.11 -15.44
N LYS A 131 -15.16 12.05 -15.14
CA LYS A 131 -14.11 11.47 -16.01
C LYS A 131 -12.82 11.25 -15.22
N SER A 132 -11.90 10.45 -15.79
CA SER A 132 -10.55 10.22 -15.24
C SER A 132 -10.53 9.61 -13.84
N PHE A 133 -9.46 9.79 -13.11
CA PHE A 133 -9.20 9.19 -11.80
C PHE A 133 -9.03 10.23 -10.69
N VAL A 134 -9.37 9.83 -9.47
CA VAL A 134 -8.82 10.41 -8.25
C VAL A 134 -7.93 9.38 -7.56
N LEU A 135 -6.67 9.73 -7.32
CA LEU A 135 -5.72 8.98 -6.52
C LEU A 135 -5.85 9.43 -5.07
N ILE A 136 -6.06 8.49 -4.15
CA ILE A 136 -6.24 8.74 -2.72
C ILE A 136 -5.22 7.89 -1.99
N ASP A 137 -4.19 8.53 -1.41
CA ASP A 137 -3.14 7.90 -0.63
C ASP A 137 -3.16 8.48 0.78
N THR A 138 -3.36 7.62 1.77
CA THR A 138 -3.71 8.03 3.11
C THR A 138 -3.57 6.89 4.12
N GLY A 139 -3.39 7.22 5.38
CA GLY A 139 -3.27 6.24 6.43
C GLY A 139 -3.66 6.81 7.80
N ALA A 140 -3.67 5.97 8.80
CA ALA A 140 -4.01 6.34 10.16
C ALA A 140 -3.13 5.65 11.20
N HIS A 141 -2.97 6.29 12.34
CA HIS A 141 -2.51 5.69 13.58
C HIS A 141 -3.71 5.30 14.43
N TYR A 142 -3.77 4.02 14.78
CA TYR A 142 -4.68 3.48 15.78
C TYR A 142 -3.87 2.97 16.97
N LEU A 143 -4.47 2.77 18.14
CA LEU A 143 -3.79 2.15 19.28
C LEU A 143 -3.22 0.78 18.94
N GLU A 144 -3.76 0.11 17.94
CA GLU A 144 -3.34 -1.20 17.46
C GLU A 144 -2.23 -1.17 16.40
N GLY A 145 -2.01 -0.04 15.72
CA GLY A 145 -0.96 0.02 14.70
C GLY A 145 -1.07 1.20 13.75
N THR A 146 -0.31 1.12 12.66
CA THR A 146 -0.20 2.16 11.63
C THR A 146 -0.66 1.63 10.29
N THR A 147 -1.61 2.31 9.63
CA THR A 147 -2.06 1.95 8.28
C THR A 147 -1.49 2.89 7.24
N ASP A 148 -1.39 2.37 6.03
CA ASP A 148 -1.01 3.05 4.80
C ASP A 148 -1.73 2.41 3.63
N ILE A 149 -2.41 3.19 2.81
CA ILE A 149 -3.20 2.66 1.71
C ILE A 149 -3.36 3.67 0.59
N THR A 150 -3.11 3.25 -0.63
CA THR A 150 -3.52 3.99 -1.82
C THR A 150 -4.60 3.25 -2.60
N ARG A 151 -5.65 3.97 -2.98
CA ARG A 151 -6.61 3.56 -3.99
C ARG A 151 -6.74 4.64 -5.04
N THR A 152 -6.80 4.23 -6.29
CA THR A 152 -7.18 5.09 -7.42
C THR A 152 -8.59 4.72 -7.85
N LEU A 153 -9.50 5.68 -7.84
CA LEU A 153 -10.92 5.48 -8.10
C LEU A 153 -11.31 6.15 -9.43
N ALA A 154 -12.15 5.48 -10.21
CA ALA A 154 -12.77 6.06 -11.39
C ALA A 154 -13.80 7.12 -10.99
N CYS A 155 -13.65 8.32 -11.51
CA CYS A 155 -14.63 9.42 -11.28
C CYS A 155 -15.78 9.43 -12.30
N GLY A 156 -15.69 8.61 -13.34
CA GLY A 156 -16.67 8.50 -14.39
C GLY A 156 -16.21 7.57 -15.50
N GLU A 157 -16.55 7.88 -16.75
CA GLU A 157 -16.10 7.07 -17.88
C GLU A 157 -14.59 7.17 -18.09
N LEU A 158 -13.94 6.02 -18.21
CA LEU A 158 -12.50 5.90 -18.43
C LEU A 158 -12.21 5.51 -19.87
N THR A 159 -11.16 6.09 -20.41
CA THR A 159 -10.58 5.67 -21.69
C THR A 159 -9.97 4.27 -21.59
N LYS A 160 -9.79 3.63 -22.76
CA LYS A 160 -9.10 2.34 -22.81
C LYS A 160 -7.66 2.43 -22.24
N GLU A 161 -6.93 3.52 -22.53
CA GLU A 161 -5.56 3.76 -22.01
C GLU A 161 -5.55 3.79 -20.47
N GLU A 162 -6.51 4.49 -19.86
CA GLU A 162 -6.64 4.59 -18.40
C GLU A 162 -6.91 3.22 -17.77
N LYS A 163 -7.86 2.45 -18.31
CA LYS A 163 -8.16 1.09 -17.82
C LYS A 163 -6.99 0.14 -18.02
N ASP A 164 -6.31 0.19 -19.17
CA ASP A 164 -5.15 -0.64 -19.45
C ASP A 164 -4.02 -0.34 -18.45
N ASN A 165 -3.73 0.94 -18.18
CA ASN A 165 -2.69 1.36 -17.24
C ASN A 165 -3.05 1.01 -15.80
N TYR A 166 -4.31 1.17 -15.38
CA TYR A 166 -4.79 0.72 -14.06
C TYR A 166 -4.56 -0.78 -13.88
N THR A 167 -4.92 -1.56 -14.90
CA THR A 167 -4.78 -3.00 -14.87
C THR A 167 -3.31 -3.44 -14.82
N LEU A 168 -2.40 -2.76 -15.51
CA LEU A 168 -0.96 -3.04 -15.40
C LEU A 168 -0.42 -2.81 -13.98
N VAL A 169 -0.85 -1.73 -13.31
CA VAL A 169 -0.50 -1.46 -11.91
C VAL A 169 -1.08 -2.55 -10.99
N LEU A 170 -2.35 -2.91 -11.18
CA LEU A 170 -3.00 -3.99 -10.42
C LEU A 170 -2.25 -5.33 -10.58
N LYS A 171 -1.86 -5.70 -11.81
CA LYS A 171 -1.06 -6.92 -12.05
C LYS A 171 0.24 -6.91 -11.25
N GLY A 172 0.91 -5.76 -11.17
CA GLY A 172 2.12 -5.61 -10.36
C GLY A 172 1.85 -5.79 -8.87
N ASN A 173 0.79 -5.18 -8.35
CA ASN A 173 0.38 -5.32 -6.94
C ASN A 173 0.04 -6.78 -6.59
N LEU A 174 -0.77 -7.46 -7.43
CA LEU A 174 -1.13 -8.86 -7.24
C LEU A 174 0.09 -9.78 -7.30
N ALA A 175 0.97 -9.59 -8.29
CA ALA A 175 2.15 -10.43 -8.48
C ALA A 175 3.14 -10.35 -7.30
N LEU A 176 3.33 -9.16 -6.74
CA LEU A 176 4.17 -8.98 -5.55
C LEU A 176 3.46 -9.53 -4.29
N GLY A 177 2.16 -9.30 -4.14
CA GLY A 177 1.36 -9.81 -3.02
C GLY A 177 1.33 -11.34 -2.94
N ASP A 178 1.30 -12.05 -4.08
CA ASP A 178 1.33 -13.54 -4.16
C ASP A 178 2.75 -14.12 -4.17
N ALA A 179 3.79 -13.30 -4.00
CA ALA A 179 5.18 -13.76 -4.12
C ALA A 179 5.52 -14.84 -3.08
N LYS A 180 6.15 -15.91 -3.57
CA LYS A 180 6.77 -16.97 -2.78
C LYS A 180 8.26 -16.99 -3.10
N PHE A 181 9.10 -16.92 -2.08
CA PHE A 181 10.53 -16.72 -2.29
C PHE A 181 11.39 -17.38 -1.22
N LEU A 182 12.64 -17.68 -1.57
CA LEU A 182 13.61 -18.23 -0.63
C LEU A 182 14.04 -17.18 0.39
N TYR A 183 14.17 -17.59 1.63
CA TYR A 183 14.75 -16.77 2.68
C TYR A 183 16.15 -16.30 2.31
N GLY A 184 16.46 -15.06 2.65
CA GLY A 184 17.72 -14.40 2.31
C GLY A 184 17.59 -13.41 1.14
N LEU A 185 16.46 -13.41 0.43
CA LEU A 185 16.18 -12.39 -0.57
C LEU A 185 15.88 -11.04 0.09
N THR A 186 16.18 -10.00 -0.66
CA THR A 186 15.94 -8.61 -0.30
C THR A 186 14.83 -8.02 -1.17
N GLY A 187 14.27 -6.89 -0.78
CA GLY A 187 13.26 -6.23 -1.60
C GLY A 187 13.74 -5.85 -3.00
N ALA A 188 15.06 -5.68 -3.20
CA ALA A 188 15.61 -5.45 -4.54
C ALA A 188 15.41 -6.63 -5.50
N ASN A 189 15.39 -7.86 -4.97
CA ASN A 189 15.11 -9.06 -5.76
C ASN A 189 13.62 -9.18 -6.12
N LEU A 190 12.73 -8.65 -5.28
CA LEU A 190 11.28 -8.78 -5.41
C LEU A 190 10.63 -7.65 -6.22
N ASP A 191 11.29 -6.49 -6.32
CA ASP A 191 10.75 -5.29 -7.00
C ASP A 191 10.32 -5.55 -8.45
N ILE A 192 11.04 -6.44 -9.17
CA ILE A 192 10.73 -6.81 -10.54
C ILE A 192 9.33 -7.42 -10.70
N LEU A 193 8.80 -8.08 -9.69
CA LEU A 193 7.47 -8.67 -9.73
C LEU A 193 6.40 -7.60 -9.94
N ALA A 194 6.53 -6.48 -9.23
CA ALA A 194 5.61 -5.36 -9.36
C ALA A 194 5.79 -4.55 -10.67
N ARG A 195 7.03 -4.49 -11.20
CA ARG A 195 7.32 -3.67 -12.41
C ARG A 195 7.14 -4.41 -13.72
N SER A 196 7.22 -5.74 -13.72
CA SER A 196 7.28 -6.56 -14.92
C SER A 196 6.16 -6.27 -15.91
N ALA A 197 4.92 -6.10 -15.44
CA ALA A 197 3.77 -5.81 -16.29
C ALA A 197 3.92 -4.44 -17.00
N LEU A 198 4.37 -3.41 -16.26
CA LEU A 198 4.61 -2.06 -16.79
C LEU A 198 5.80 -2.03 -17.77
N TRP A 199 6.92 -2.65 -17.41
CA TRP A 199 8.13 -2.67 -18.26
C TRP A 199 7.90 -3.33 -19.61
N ARG A 200 7.07 -4.37 -19.69
CA ARG A 200 6.65 -4.99 -20.97
C ARG A 200 5.93 -4.02 -21.91
N LYS A 201 5.40 -2.91 -21.37
CA LYS A 201 4.72 -1.84 -22.11
C LYS A 201 5.57 -0.57 -22.24
N GLY A 202 6.83 -0.58 -21.78
CA GLY A 202 7.70 0.59 -21.80
C GLY A 202 7.32 1.66 -20.77
N LEU A 203 6.53 1.29 -19.73
CA LEU A 203 6.13 2.15 -18.64
C LEU A 203 6.92 1.84 -17.38
N ASP A 204 7.12 2.83 -16.51
CA ASP A 204 7.78 2.69 -15.21
C ASP A 204 7.31 3.77 -14.24
N TYR A 205 7.69 3.64 -12.97
CA TYR A 205 7.55 4.66 -11.93
C TYR A 205 8.87 4.88 -11.21
N ASN A 206 9.10 6.11 -10.71
CA ASN A 206 10.40 6.54 -10.19
C ASN A 206 10.58 6.36 -8.68
N HIS A 207 9.50 6.06 -7.93
CA HIS A 207 9.59 5.76 -6.50
C HIS A 207 9.92 4.28 -6.22
N GLY A 208 10.15 3.92 -4.97
CA GLY A 208 10.24 2.51 -4.55
C GLY A 208 8.89 1.82 -4.67
N THR A 209 8.88 0.52 -4.88
CA THR A 209 7.64 -0.26 -4.87
C THR A 209 7.09 -0.45 -3.45
N GLY A 210 7.93 -0.23 -2.44
CA GLY A 210 7.49 -0.31 -1.06
C GLY A 210 8.57 0.08 -0.06
N HIS A 211 8.11 0.41 1.13
CA HIS A 211 8.91 0.76 2.30
C HIS A 211 8.44 -0.02 3.53
N GLY A 212 9.30 -0.14 4.54
CA GLY A 212 8.89 -0.69 5.82
C GLY A 212 7.98 0.29 6.57
N VAL A 213 7.09 -0.25 7.40
CA VAL A 213 6.18 0.52 8.25
C VAL A 213 6.38 0.18 9.72
N GLY A 214 6.36 1.20 10.57
CA GLY A 214 6.51 1.07 12.02
C GLY A 214 5.19 0.65 12.69
N TYR A 215 5.30 -0.10 13.78
CA TYR A 215 4.15 -0.42 14.64
C TYR A 215 3.86 0.78 15.56
N LEU A 216 2.76 1.49 15.31
CA LEU A 216 2.40 2.74 16.00
C LEU A 216 3.58 3.73 16.03
N MET A 217 4.31 3.81 14.94
CA MET A 217 5.52 4.59 14.71
C MET A 217 5.45 5.21 13.31
N ASN A 218 6.61 5.59 12.76
CA ASN A 218 6.62 6.23 11.45
C ASN A 218 6.05 5.33 10.35
N VAL A 219 5.19 5.88 9.50
CA VAL A 219 4.70 5.20 8.29
C VAL A 219 5.88 4.76 7.41
N HIS A 220 6.89 5.59 7.21
CA HIS A 220 8.14 5.21 6.57
C HIS A 220 9.18 4.77 7.61
N GLU A 221 9.32 3.47 7.83
CA GLU A 221 10.25 2.92 8.81
C GLU A 221 11.03 1.72 8.25
N GLY A 222 12.32 1.95 7.98
CA GLY A 222 13.22 0.86 7.55
C GLY A 222 13.58 -0.14 8.66
N PRO A 223 14.37 -1.19 8.32
CA PRO A 223 15.34 -1.23 7.22
C PRO A 223 14.81 -1.82 5.91
N ASN A 224 13.67 -2.53 5.92
CA ASN A 224 13.11 -3.15 4.75
C ASN A 224 12.55 -2.12 3.76
N ASN A 225 12.69 -2.42 2.49
CA ASN A 225 12.11 -1.67 1.39
C ASN A 225 12.08 -2.59 0.15
N ILE A 226 11.22 -2.27 -0.81
CA ILE A 226 11.15 -2.93 -2.10
C ILE A 226 11.50 -1.90 -3.18
N ARG A 227 12.71 -1.99 -3.74
CA ARG A 227 13.20 -1.12 -4.81
C ARG A 227 14.40 -1.72 -5.54
N TRP A 228 14.44 -1.63 -6.85
CA TRP A 228 15.57 -2.12 -7.64
C TRP A 228 16.78 -1.14 -7.63
N ARG A 229 16.51 0.16 -7.56
CA ARG A 229 17.58 1.18 -7.45
C ARG A 229 18.10 1.21 -6.02
N LEU A 230 19.27 0.63 -5.83
CA LEU A 230 19.95 0.67 -4.53
C LEU A 230 20.58 2.05 -4.35
N GLY A 231 20.34 2.67 -3.19
CA GLY A 231 20.98 3.93 -2.79
C GLY A 231 22.50 3.76 -2.56
N LYS A 232 23.17 4.83 -2.16
CA LYS A 232 24.58 4.78 -1.71
C LYS A 232 24.61 4.47 -0.19
N GLY A 233 25.48 3.58 0.25
CA GLY A 233 25.66 3.27 1.67
C GLY A 233 25.67 1.77 1.99
N LYS A 234 25.87 1.42 3.27
CA LYS A 234 25.99 0.02 3.74
C LYS A 234 24.65 -0.73 3.85
N ASN A 235 23.52 -0.01 3.88
CA ASN A 235 22.18 -0.57 4.08
C ASN A 235 21.33 -0.48 2.81
N LEU A 236 21.83 -1.05 1.73
CA LEU A 236 21.23 -0.90 0.41
C LEU A 236 19.91 -1.66 0.27
N SER A 237 19.78 -2.83 0.91
CA SER A 237 18.56 -3.61 0.96
C SER A 237 18.66 -4.63 2.09
N ALA A 238 17.74 -4.60 3.03
CA ALA A 238 17.67 -5.59 4.10
C ALA A 238 17.06 -6.90 3.59
N VAL A 239 17.53 -8.02 4.15
CA VAL A 239 16.83 -9.30 3.97
C VAL A 239 15.42 -9.13 4.53
N ILE A 240 14.43 -9.61 3.78
CA ILE A 240 13.03 -9.61 4.22
C ILE A 240 12.86 -10.74 5.24
N GLU A 241 12.58 -10.35 6.47
CA GLU A 241 12.43 -11.26 7.62
C GLU A 241 10.94 -11.47 7.97
N PRO A 242 10.58 -12.61 8.58
CA PRO A 242 9.25 -12.80 9.15
C PRO A 242 8.88 -11.68 10.11
N GLY A 243 7.63 -11.22 10.04
CA GLY A 243 7.12 -10.11 10.84
C GLY A 243 7.46 -8.73 10.31
N MET A 244 8.25 -8.61 9.25
CA MET A 244 8.43 -7.32 8.58
C MET A 244 7.18 -6.97 7.79
N ILE A 245 6.66 -5.75 8.03
CA ILE A 245 5.55 -5.16 7.29
C ILE A 245 6.13 -4.19 6.27
N THR A 246 5.64 -4.26 5.04
CA THR A 246 6.14 -3.47 3.91
C THR A 246 4.95 -3.02 3.06
N SER A 247 4.99 -1.80 2.51
CA SER A 247 4.02 -1.38 1.50
C SER A 247 4.28 -2.12 0.17
N ASN A 248 3.22 -2.31 -0.60
CA ASN A 248 3.22 -2.86 -1.96
C ASN A 248 2.43 -1.89 -2.82
N GLU A 249 3.11 -0.87 -3.37
CA GLU A 249 2.54 0.36 -3.94
C GLU A 249 3.02 0.66 -5.37
N PRO A 250 2.95 -0.26 -6.32
CA PRO A 250 3.25 0.06 -7.71
C PRO A 250 2.35 1.18 -8.24
N GLY A 251 2.87 1.95 -9.20
CA GLY A 251 2.12 3.05 -9.80
C GLY A 251 2.50 3.34 -11.25
N VAL A 252 1.78 4.23 -11.90
CA VAL A 252 2.12 4.84 -13.19
C VAL A 252 1.62 6.28 -13.20
N TYR A 253 2.41 7.20 -13.73
CA TYR A 253 2.15 8.64 -13.68
C TYR A 253 2.33 9.24 -15.06
N ILE A 254 1.22 9.71 -15.65
CA ILE A 254 1.21 10.29 -17.01
C ILE A 254 1.10 11.80 -16.87
N THR A 255 2.23 12.48 -17.01
CA THR A 255 2.34 13.94 -16.83
C THR A 255 1.25 14.70 -17.58
N GLY A 256 0.56 15.58 -16.87
CA GLY A 256 -0.53 16.41 -17.40
C GLY A 256 -1.85 15.64 -17.63
N LYS A 257 -1.93 14.35 -17.30
CA LYS A 257 -3.13 13.55 -17.47
C LYS A 257 -3.65 12.96 -16.16
N TYR A 258 -2.96 11.98 -15.57
CA TYR A 258 -3.40 11.26 -14.36
C TYR A 258 -2.24 10.51 -13.70
N GLY A 259 -2.44 10.10 -12.46
CA GLY A 259 -1.62 9.12 -11.76
C GLY A 259 -2.47 7.96 -11.27
N ILE A 260 -1.85 6.79 -11.20
CA ILE A 260 -2.43 5.57 -10.65
C ILE A 260 -1.42 4.99 -9.67
N ARG A 261 -1.83 4.75 -8.43
CA ARG A 261 -1.12 3.96 -7.42
C ARG A 261 -2.12 3.05 -6.74
N LEU A 262 -1.75 1.79 -6.58
CA LEU A 262 -2.54 0.79 -5.88
C LEU A 262 -1.67 0.18 -4.82
N GLU A 263 -2.06 0.34 -3.57
CA GLU A 263 -1.24 -0.02 -2.43
C GLU A 263 -1.97 -0.91 -1.44
N ASN A 264 -1.27 -1.94 -1.01
CA ASN A 264 -1.61 -2.75 0.14
C ASN A 264 -0.41 -2.88 1.07
N MET A 265 -0.65 -2.94 2.36
CA MET A 265 0.33 -3.38 3.33
C MET A 265 0.41 -4.90 3.32
N ILE A 266 1.65 -5.43 3.30
CA ILE A 266 1.93 -6.86 3.30
C ILE A 266 2.89 -7.21 4.45
N VAL A 267 2.65 -8.33 5.14
CA VAL A 267 3.53 -8.86 6.18
C VAL A 267 4.21 -10.12 5.67
N CYS A 268 5.53 -10.21 5.86
CA CYS A 268 6.30 -11.40 5.52
C CYS A 268 6.07 -12.50 6.57
N LYS A 269 5.80 -13.72 6.09
CA LYS A 269 5.63 -14.93 6.91
C LYS A 269 6.49 -16.07 6.38
N GLU A 270 6.85 -17.01 7.26
CA GLU A 270 7.42 -18.27 6.83
C GLU A 270 6.29 -19.16 6.30
N ARG A 271 6.45 -19.65 5.06
CA ARG A 271 5.50 -20.55 4.42
C ARG A 271 5.80 -22.00 4.77
N GLU A 272 7.01 -22.46 4.40
CA GLU A 272 7.45 -23.83 4.59
C GLU A 272 8.97 -23.95 4.56
N LYS A 273 9.48 -25.08 5.06
CA LYS A 273 10.87 -25.48 4.93
C LYS A 273 10.96 -26.86 4.30
N ASN A 274 11.73 -27.00 3.23
CA ASN A 274 11.96 -28.23 2.51
C ASN A 274 13.43 -28.39 2.11
N ASP A 275 13.77 -29.39 1.28
CA ASP A 275 15.14 -29.70 0.86
C ASP A 275 15.81 -28.57 0.05
N PHE A 276 15.04 -27.69 -0.56
CA PHE A 276 15.53 -26.52 -1.31
C PHE A 276 15.79 -25.31 -0.41
N GLY A 277 15.28 -25.33 0.82
CA GLY A 277 15.47 -24.24 1.77
C GLY A 277 14.21 -23.82 2.50
N ARG A 278 14.27 -22.61 3.04
CA ARG A 278 13.19 -21.98 3.79
C ARG A 278 12.46 -21.01 2.90
N PHE A 279 11.18 -21.25 2.65
CA PHE A 279 10.34 -20.40 1.79
C PHE A 279 9.53 -19.42 2.60
N MET A 280 9.47 -18.21 2.08
CA MET A 280 8.71 -17.08 2.61
C MET A 280 7.55 -16.76 1.68
N GLU A 281 6.52 -16.11 2.22
CA GLU A 281 5.41 -15.53 1.47
C GLU A 281 4.96 -14.23 2.11
N PHE A 282 4.10 -13.49 1.42
CA PHE A 282 3.43 -12.33 1.99
C PHE A 282 1.97 -12.64 2.30
N GLU A 283 1.47 -12.04 3.39
CA GLU A 283 0.05 -11.94 3.70
C GLU A 283 -0.37 -10.49 3.64
N THR A 284 -1.46 -10.20 2.93
CA THR A 284 -2.00 -8.85 2.80
C THR A 284 -2.77 -8.47 4.06
N LEU A 285 -2.44 -7.32 4.66
CA LEU A 285 -3.10 -6.75 5.82
C LEU A 285 -4.23 -5.80 5.43
N THR A 286 -4.09 -5.08 4.33
CA THR A 286 -5.06 -4.09 3.86
C THR A 286 -6.38 -4.76 3.44
N ILE A 287 -7.51 -4.26 3.94
CA ILE A 287 -8.85 -4.81 3.74
C ILE A 287 -9.76 -3.77 3.09
N VAL A 288 -9.42 -3.33 1.88
CA VAL A 288 -10.18 -2.35 1.08
C VAL A 288 -10.24 -2.81 -0.37
N PRO A 289 -11.41 -2.80 -1.05
CA PRO A 289 -11.50 -3.29 -2.41
C PRO A 289 -10.74 -2.42 -3.43
N PHE A 290 -10.29 -3.02 -4.52
CA PHE A 290 -9.89 -2.30 -5.74
C PHE A 290 -11.12 -1.88 -6.54
N ASP A 291 -11.03 -0.81 -7.31
CA ASP A 291 -12.12 -0.36 -8.16
C ASP A 291 -12.24 -1.23 -9.42
N ILE A 292 -13.24 -2.10 -9.44
CA ILE A 292 -13.49 -3.01 -10.57
C ILE A 292 -13.92 -2.28 -11.85
N ASN A 293 -14.42 -1.05 -11.77
CA ASN A 293 -14.81 -0.27 -12.93
C ASN A 293 -13.60 0.25 -13.72
N ALA A 294 -12.46 0.35 -13.03
CA ALA A 294 -11.19 0.77 -13.62
C ALA A 294 -10.41 -0.36 -14.29
N ILE A 295 -10.85 -1.61 -14.14
CA ILE A 295 -10.12 -2.79 -14.62
C ILE A 295 -10.51 -3.13 -16.06
N ASN A 296 -9.52 -3.35 -16.93
CA ASN A 296 -9.68 -4.06 -18.18
C ASN A 296 -9.52 -5.56 -17.93
N ILE A 297 -10.64 -6.26 -17.74
CA ILE A 297 -10.69 -7.68 -17.31
C ILE A 297 -10.01 -8.60 -18.34
N ASP A 298 -10.02 -8.25 -19.61
CA ASP A 298 -9.40 -9.05 -20.69
C ASP A 298 -7.87 -9.09 -20.60
N MET A 299 -7.26 -8.19 -19.85
CA MET A 299 -5.83 -8.17 -19.60
C MET A 299 -5.40 -9.06 -18.43
N LEU A 300 -6.33 -9.51 -17.60
CA LEU A 300 -6.04 -10.42 -16.48
C LEU A 300 -6.08 -11.88 -16.95
N ASP A 301 -5.06 -12.64 -16.58
CA ASP A 301 -5.10 -14.10 -16.72
C ASP A 301 -5.97 -14.75 -15.61
N GLU A 302 -6.17 -16.05 -15.69
CA GLU A 302 -7.05 -16.77 -14.75
C GLU A 302 -6.52 -16.77 -13.32
N HIS A 303 -5.20 -16.78 -13.14
CA HIS A 303 -4.58 -16.71 -11.81
C HIS A 303 -4.77 -15.31 -11.19
N GLU A 304 -4.57 -14.27 -11.96
CA GLU A 304 -4.76 -12.88 -11.53
C GLU A 304 -6.24 -12.58 -11.18
N LYS A 305 -7.18 -13.13 -11.97
CA LYS A 305 -8.61 -13.05 -11.66
C LYS A 305 -8.94 -13.79 -10.36
N MET A 306 -8.38 -14.98 -10.16
CA MET A 306 -8.55 -15.75 -8.92
C MET A 306 -8.03 -14.95 -7.72
N LEU A 307 -6.81 -14.40 -7.79
CA LEU A 307 -6.23 -13.58 -6.71
C LEU A 307 -7.11 -12.37 -6.38
N LEU A 308 -7.58 -11.64 -7.38
CA LEU A 308 -8.45 -10.48 -7.19
C LEU A 308 -9.79 -10.87 -6.56
N ASN A 309 -10.42 -11.95 -7.05
CA ASN A 309 -11.69 -12.43 -6.54
C ASN A 309 -11.57 -12.93 -5.08
N ASP A 310 -10.51 -13.66 -4.76
CA ASP A 310 -10.25 -14.13 -3.39
C ASP A 310 -9.98 -12.95 -2.45
N TYR A 311 -9.23 -11.95 -2.89
CA TYR A 311 -9.02 -10.71 -2.14
C TYR A 311 -10.35 -9.98 -1.87
N HIS A 312 -11.17 -9.74 -2.89
CA HIS A 312 -12.46 -9.08 -2.75
C HIS A 312 -13.45 -9.88 -1.86
N LYS A 313 -13.47 -11.20 -2.00
CA LYS A 313 -14.25 -12.09 -1.13
C LYS A 313 -13.82 -11.97 0.33
N ASN A 314 -12.51 -11.89 0.59
CA ASN A 314 -11.98 -11.69 1.93
C ASN A 314 -12.36 -10.32 2.51
N VAL A 315 -12.23 -9.24 1.71
CA VAL A 315 -12.69 -7.89 2.08
C VAL A 315 -14.18 -7.92 2.47
N ASN A 316 -15.03 -8.47 1.63
CA ASN A 316 -16.46 -8.56 1.88
C ASN A 316 -16.77 -9.32 3.17
N LYS A 317 -16.16 -10.49 3.34
CA LYS A 317 -16.34 -11.34 4.54
C LYS A 317 -15.96 -10.62 5.83
N ILE A 318 -14.86 -9.86 5.83
CA ILE A 318 -14.34 -9.21 7.04
C ILE A 318 -15.10 -7.93 7.35
N ILE A 319 -15.41 -7.10 6.36
CA ILE A 319 -15.97 -5.76 6.56
C ILE A 319 -17.51 -5.78 6.68
N SER A 320 -18.19 -6.65 5.94
CA SER A 320 -19.66 -6.71 5.90
C SER A 320 -20.35 -6.75 7.28
N PRO A 321 -19.83 -7.45 8.32
CA PRO A 321 -20.47 -7.46 9.64
C PRO A 321 -20.59 -6.10 10.33
N PHE A 322 -19.80 -5.11 9.93
CA PHE A 322 -19.73 -3.77 10.55
C PHE A 322 -20.51 -2.70 9.79
N LEU A 323 -21.21 -3.07 8.72
CA LEU A 323 -21.92 -2.18 7.81
C LEU A 323 -23.43 -2.26 8.02
N ASP A 324 -24.14 -1.17 7.68
CA ASP A 324 -25.59 -1.20 7.57
C ASP A 324 -26.06 -1.93 6.28
N SER A 325 -27.37 -2.06 6.09
CA SER A 325 -27.92 -2.81 4.96
C SER A 325 -27.59 -2.20 3.59
N LYS A 326 -27.54 -0.86 3.48
CA LYS A 326 -27.23 -0.16 2.21
C LYS A 326 -25.74 -0.19 1.91
N GLU A 327 -24.92 -0.02 2.93
CA GLU A 327 -23.48 -0.14 2.84
C GLU A 327 -23.07 -1.57 2.46
N LYS A 328 -23.74 -2.61 2.98
CA LYS A 328 -23.55 -4.01 2.60
C LYS A 328 -23.87 -4.26 1.13
N GLU A 329 -25.03 -3.83 0.68
CA GLU A 329 -25.42 -3.96 -0.74
C GLU A 329 -24.42 -3.25 -1.67
N PHE A 330 -23.92 -2.10 -1.24
CA PHE A 330 -22.86 -1.39 -1.96
C PHE A 330 -21.56 -2.21 -1.98
N LEU A 331 -21.12 -2.74 -0.82
CA LEU A 331 -19.91 -3.56 -0.74
C LEU A 331 -20.02 -4.82 -1.61
N ASP A 332 -21.16 -5.52 -1.58
CA ASP A 332 -21.42 -6.70 -2.42
C ASP A 332 -21.26 -6.36 -3.91
N ARG A 333 -21.75 -5.19 -4.32
CA ARG A 333 -21.64 -4.74 -5.70
C ARG A 333 -20.20 -4.46 -6.13
N ILE A 334 -19.40 -3.79 -5.29
CA ILE A 334 -18.02 -3.39 -5.65
C ILE A 334 -17.00 -4.52 -5.42
N THR A 335 -17.39 -5.59 -4.71
CA THR A 335 -16.55 -6.77 -4.48
C THR A 335 -17.02 -7.99 -5.28
N ARG A 336 -17.96 -7.80 -6.21
CA ARG A 336 -18.44 -8.90 -7.06
C ARG A 336 -17.29 -9.51 -7.87
N ALA A 337 -17.37 -10.83 -8.09
CA ALA A 337 -16.36 -11.54 -8.85
C ALA A 337 -16.24 -10.97 -10.27
N VAL A 338 -15.01 -10.77 -10.73
CA VAL A 338 -14.71 -10.52 -12.12
C VAL A 338 -14.72 -11.86 -12.85
N SER A 339 -15.64 -12.02 -13.81
CA SER A 339 -15.78 -13.24 -14.61
C SER A 339 -15.53 -12.94 -16.08
N TYR A 340 -15.22 -13.97 -16.85
CA TYR A 340 -15.30 -13.88 -18.30
C TYR A 340 -16.74 -13.56 -18.68
N THR A 341 -16.99 -12.43 -19.32
CA THR A 341 -18.16 -12.27 -20.18
C THR A 341 -17.90 -13.08 -21.45
N HIS A 342 -18.12 -14.38 -21.39
CA HIS A 342 -18.37 -15.10 -22.62
C HIS A 342 -19.59 -14.43 -23.26
N LEU A 343 -19.38 -13.79 -24.40
CA LEU A 343 -20.43 -13.54 -25.35
C LEU A 343 -21.15 -14.88 -25.55
N THR A 344 -22.32 -15.03 -24.94
CA THR A 344 -23.24 -16.07 -25.36
C THR A 344 -23.51 -15.79 -26.81
N LEU A 345 -22.87 -16.54 -27.70
CA LEU A 345 -23.28 -16.59 -29.10
C LEU A 345 -24.79 -16.87 -29.08
N PRO A 346 -25.60 -16.09 -29.80
CA PRO A 346 -26.99 -16.42 -29.92
C PRO A 346 -27.06 -17.83 -30.51
N THR A 347 -27.61 -18.76 -29.74
CA THR A 347 -27.97 -20.07 -30.25
C THR A 347 -29.02 -19.84 -31.34
N ASN A 348 -28.58 -19.78 -32.59
CA ASN A 348 -29.48 -19.95 -33.74
C ASN A 348 -30.06 -21.34 -33.64
N SER A 349 -31.22 -21.45 -33.02
CA SER A 349 -32.09 -22.56 -33.21
C SER A 349 -32.66 -22.46 -34.65
N LEU A 350 -31.98 -23.14 -35.57
CA LEU A 350 -32.63 -23.52 -36.85
C LEU A 350 -33.42 -24.78 -36.57
N VAL A 351 -34.74 -24.64 -36.62
CA VAL A 351 -35.68 -25.73 -36.92
C VAL A 351 -35.73 -25.88 -38.42
#